data_fa15250163328a4216a7a86b23583108
#
_entry.id   fa15250163328a4216a7a86b23583108
#
_cell.length_a   1.000
_cell.length_b   1.000
_cell.length_c   1.000
_cell.angle_alpha   90.00
_cell.angle_beta   90.00
_cell.angle_gamma   90.00
#
_symmetry.space_group_name_H-M   'P 1'
#
loop_
_entity.id
_entity.type
_entity.pdbx_description
1 polymer ?
#
loop_
_entity_poly.entity_id
_entity_poly.type
_entity_poly.pdbx_seq_one_letter_code
_entity_poly.pdbx_strand_id
1 'polypeptide(L)'
;LRRVAGSRWTMLVRGGAAHPTTMVKDGYWYSLPLILIAGGLLGFGFFWPGKFFFIAGAFFLILALFVLNFFRDPERSVPSGPGIFVSPADGRVVEIRTEEEAGHPRQRISIFMSPLNVHVNRSPVAGSIEKVVYRKGSFRMASEPRASVENECNTFILDSEDGEIVVRQIAGVLARRIVFWKNVGDRVERGERVGMIKFGSRVDILVLPEVTLSVKVGDHVKAGSTIIGTRR
;
A
#
# COMPACT_ATOMS: atom_id res chain seq x y z
N LEU A 1 24.60 -6.83 -30.69
CA LEU A 1 24.83 -7.46 -29.37
C LEU A 1 25.71 -6.55 -28.50
N ARG A 2 25.10 -5.68 -27.68
CA ARG A 2 25.80 -5.01 -26.57
C ARG A 2 24.97 -5.28 -25.31
N ARG A 3 25.53 -6.09 -24.39
CA ARG A 3 25.02 -6.26 -23.03
C ARG A 3 25.22 -4.94 -22.28
N VAL A 4 24.12 -4.33 -21.85
CA VAL A 4 24.16 -3.28 -20.83
C VAL A 4 24.03 -3.99 -19.48
N ALA A 5 25.11 -3.97 -18.70
CA ALA A 5 25.12 -4.41 -17.31
C ALA A 5 24.35 -3.37 -16.47
N GLY A 6 23.09 -3.64 -16.18
CA GLY A 6 22.26 -2.84 -15.29
C GLY A 6 22.24 -3.47 -13.91
N SER A 7 22.59 -2.68 -12.90
CA SER A 7 22.59 -2.98 -11.48
C SER A 7 21.32 -3.72 -11.04
N ARG A 8 21.52 -4.86 -10.35
CA ARG A 8 20.49 -5.70 -9.74
C ARG A 8 19.72 -4.96 -8.63
N TRP A 9 18.64 -4.33 -9.01
CA TRP A 9 17.51 -4.11 -8.11
C TRP A 9 16.36 -4.95 -8.65
N THR A 10 16.34 -6.20 -8.22
CA THR A 10 15.30 -7.16 -8.61
C THR A 10 14.02 -6.80 -7.88
N MET A 11 13.01 -6.36 -8.64
CA MET A 11 11.62 -6.42 -8.22
C MET A 11 11.34 -7.88 -7.83
N LEU A 12 11.20 -8.16 -6.53
CA LEU A 12 10.83 -9.50 -6.06
C LEU A 12 9.34 -9.69 -6.35
N VAL A 13 9.03 -10.09 -7.57
CA VAL A 13 7.73 -10.65 -7.92
C VAL A 13 7.67 -12.04 -7.31
N ARG A 14 7.05 -12.17 -6.16
CA ARG A 14 6.70 -13.46 -5.56
C ARG A 14 5.23 -13.72 -5.81
N GLY A 15 4.92 -14.48 -6.84
CA GLY A 15 3.64 -15.18 -6.93
C GLY A 15 3.47 -16.09 -5.72
N GLY A 16 2.49 -15.85 -4.89
CA GLY A 16 2.15 -16.66 -3.74
C GLY A 16 0.66 -16.55 -3.47
N ALA A 17 -0.02 -17.71 -3.45
CA ALA A 17 -1.41 -17.83 -3.02
C ALA A 17 -1.62 -17.07 -1.70
N ALA A 18 -2.73 -16.37 -1.60
CA ALA A 18 -3.14 -15.65 -0.40
C ALA A 18 -3.36 -16.64 0.76
N HIS A 19 -2.37 -16.76 1.64
CA HIS A 19 -2.58 -17.39 2.94
C HIS A 19 -3.26 -16.35 3.85
N PRO A 20 -4.23 -16.75 4.67
CA PRO A 20 -4.83 -15.89 5.69
C PRO A 20 -3.74 -15.57 6.73
N THR A 21 -3.05 -14.47 6.56
CA THR A 21 -2.05 -14.01 7.51
C THR A 21 -2.49 -12.66 8.05
N THR A 22 -2.60 -12.54 9.36
CA THR A 22 -2.88 -11.27 10.04
C THR A 22 -1.74 -10.25 9.92
N MET A 23 -0.62 -10.66 9.29
CA MET A 23 0.59 -9.86 9.15
C MET A 23 1.39 -10.23 7.90
N VAL A 24 1.97 -9.22 7.25
CA VAL A 24 2.93 -9.41 6.15
C VAL A 24 4.23 -10.01 6.70
N LYS A 25 4.82 -11.00 5.99
CA LYS A 25 6.04 -11.73 6.43
C LYS A 25 7.19 -10.80 6.82
N ASP A 26 7.34 -9.67 6.14
CA ASP A 26 8.36 -8.67 6.46
C ASP A 26 8.22 -8.12 7.90
N GLY A 27 7.00 -8.07 8.45
CA GLY A 27 6.76 -7.64 9.82
C GLY A 27 7.49 -8.51 10.85
N TYR A 28 7.52 -9.82 10.65
CA TYR A 28 8.26 -10.73 11.53
C TYR A 28 9.76 -10.52 11.44
N TRP A 29 10.31 -10.31 10.22
CA TRP A 29 11.74 -10.10 10.02
C TRP A 29 12.25 -8.82 10.68
N TYR A 30 11.46 -7.76 10.69
CA TYR A 30 11.86 -6.50 11.33
C TYR A 30 11.56 -6.46 12.82
N SER A 31 10.47 -7.10 13.29
CA SER A 31 10.08 -7.03 14.70
C SER A 31 10.87 -8.01 15.58
N LEU A 32 11.21 -9.20 15.08
CA LEU A 32 11.89 -10.22 15.89
C LEU A 32 13.22 -9.76 16.48
N PRO A 33 14.17 -9.15 15.72
CA PRO A 33 15.40 -8.63 16.28
C PRO A 33 15.15 -7.56 17.37
N LEU A 34 14.16 -6.69 17.15
CA LEU A 34 13.81 -5.64 18.12
C LEU A 34 13.25 -6.23 19.42
N ILE A 35 12.43 -7.26 19.32
CA ILE A 35 11.89 -7.98 20.49
C ILE A 35 13.00 -8.67 21.27
N LEU A 36 13.95 -9.33 20.58
CA LEU A 36 15.09 -9.98 21.22
C LEU A 36 16.00 -8.98 21.93
N ILE A 37 16.29 -7.84 21.30
CA ILE A 37 17.08 -6.75 21.92
C ILE A 37 16.33 -6.19 23.14
N ALA A 38 15.02 -5.93 23.02
CA ALA A 38 14.20 -5.44 24.13
C ALA A 38 14.24 -6.41 25.31
N GLY A 39 13.99 -7.70 25.05
CA GLY A 39 14.00 -8.75 26.08
C GLY A 39 15.36 -8.90 26.75
N GLY A 40 16.45 -8.87 25.96
CA GLY A 40 17.83 -8.92 26.49
C GLY A 40 18.15 -7.73 27.40
N LEU A 41 17.82 -6.51 26.98
CA LEU A 41 18.04 -5.29 27.77
C LEU A 41 17.20 -5.28 29.05
N LEU A 42 15.93 -5.64 28.98
CA LEU A 42 15.04 -5.72 30.16
C LEU A 42 15.50 -6.81 31.12
N GLY A 43 15.90 -7.99 30.62
CA GLY A 43 16.44 -9.08 31.42
C GLY A 43 17.76 -8.72 32.10
N PHE A 44 18.69 -8.08 31.34
CA PHE A 44 19.98 -7.63 31.90
C PHE A 44 19.81 -6.57 32.98
N GLY A 45 18.81 -5.68 32.84
CA GLY A 45 18.47 -4.67 33.84
C GLY A 45 18.07 -5.25 35.19
N PHE A 46 17.61 -6.49 35.26
CA PHE A 46 17.33 -7.22 36.51
C PHE A 46 18.59 -7.58 37.26
N PHE A 47 19.68 -7.95 36.54
CA PHE A 47 20.95 -8.35 37.15
C PHE A 47 21.88 -7.16 37.41
N TRP A 48 21.77 -6.13 36.60
CA TRP A 48 22.57 -4.91 36.72
C TRP A 48 21.65 -3.71 36.89
N PRO A 49 21.31 -3.32 38.13
CA PRO A 49 20.32 -2.30 38.39
C PRO A 49 20.73 -0.93 37.83
N GLY A 50 20.07 -0.51 36.76
CA GLY A 50 20.28 0.78 36.11
C GLY A 50 19.08 1.16 35.28
N LYS A 51 18.56 2.38 35.46
CA LYS A 51 17.42 2.89 34.70
C LYS A 51 17.65 2.84 33.18
N PHE A 52 18.91 2.91 32.76
CA PHE A 52 19.28 2.89 31.34
C PHE A 52 18.79 1.64 30.60
N PHE A 53 19.00 0.44 31.17
CA PHE A 53 18.60 -0.81 30.52
C PHE A 53 17.07 -0.93 30.39
N PHE A 54 16.33 -0.49 31.38
CA PHE A 54 14.87 -0.49 31.34
C PHE A 54 14.36 0.53 30.29
N ILE A 55 14.92 1.74 30.23
CA ILE A 55 14.54 2.76 29.25
C ILE A 55 14.85 2.29 27.84
N ALA A 56 16.07 1.75 27.61
CA ALA A 56 16.47 1.23 26.31
C ALA A 56 15.61 0.02 25.89
N GLY A 57 15.34 -0.91 26.82
CA GLY A 57 14.49 -2.05 26.55
C GLY A 57 13.05 -1.64 26.20
N ALA A 58 12.49 -0.69 26.94
CA ALA A 58 11.17 -0.14 26.65
C ALA A 58 11.12 0.56 25.28
N PHE A 59 12.16 1.31 24.92
CA PHE A 59 12.27 1.94 23.60
C PHE A 59 12.22 0.90 22.46
N PHE A 60 13.03 -0.15 22.54
CA PHE A 60 13.03 -1.21 21.51
C PHE A 60 11.72 -1.98 21.49
N LEU A 61 11.05 -2.17 22.64
CA LEU A 61 9.74 -2.81 22.68
C LEU A 61 8.68 -1.95 21.98
N ILE A 62 8.65 -0.64 22.25
CA ILE A 62 7.72 0.29 21.58
C ILE A 62 7.98 0.29 20.05
N LEU A 63 9.25 0.29 19.65
CA LEU A 63 9.60 0.21 18.23
C LEU A 63 9.16 -1.11 17.59
N ALA A 64 9.31 -2.22 18.29
CA ALA A 64 8.82 -3.53 17.84
C ALA A 64 7.29 -3.53 17.67
N LEU A 65 6.56 -3.00 18.65
CA LEU A 65 5.09 -2.86 18.57
C LEU A 65 4.65 -1.96 17.42
N PHE A 66 5.37 -0.88 17.16
CA PHE A 66 5.11 -0.02 15.99
C PHE A 66 5.31 -0.79 14.68
N VAL A 67 6.39 -1.57 14.55
CA VAL A 67 6.66 -2.41 13.37
C VAL A 67 5.56 -3.45 13.19
N LEU A 68 5.15 -4.15 14.25
CA LEU A 68 4.05 -5.12 14.20
C LEU A 68 2.74 -4.46 13.76
N ASN A 69 2.42 -3.29 14.30
CA ASN A 69 1.24 -2.54 13.90
C ASN A 69 1.30 -2.09 12.45
N PHE A 70 2.49 -1.66 11.97
CA PHE A 70 2.68 -1.19 10.59
C PHE A 70 2.47 -2.30 9.55
N PHE A 71 3.00 -3.50 9.82
CA PHE A 71 2.92 -4.65 8.91
C PHE A 71 1.66 -5.51 9.10
N ARG A 72 0.69 -5.05 9.91
CA ARG A 72 -0.57 -5.77 10.08
C ARG A 72 -1.36 -5.85 8.78
N ASP A 73 -2.03 -6.95 8.57
CA ASP A 73 -2.88 -7.21 7.41
C ASP A 73 -4.19 -7.87 7.85
N PRO A 74 -5.12 -7.09 8.41
CA PRO A 74 -6.37 -7.62 8.90
C PRO A 74 -7.25 -8.15 7.76
N GLU A 75 -8.03 -9.18 8.03
CA GLU A 75 -9.08 -9.63 7.13
C GLU A 75 -10.12 -8.53 6.92
N ARG A 76 -10.70 -8.51 5.70
CA ARG A 76 -11.64 -7.47 5.27
C ARG A 76 -12.94 -8.09 4.81
N SER A 77 -14.04 -7.53 5.27
CA SER A 77 -15.34 -7.78 4.69
C SER A 77 -15.45 -7.02 3.38
N VAL A 78 -15.41 -7.75 2.26
CA VAL A 78 -15.46 -7.17 0.92
C VAL A 78 -16.92 -7.07 0.47
N PRO A 79 -17.43 -5.87 0.12
CA PRO A 79 -18.78 -5.72 -0.41
C PRO A 79 -18.98 -6.53 -1.69
N SER A 80 -20.12 -7.20 -1.79
CA SER A 80 -20.54 -7.98 -2.97
C SER A 80 -21.54 -7.18 -3.81
N GLY A 81 -21.62 -7.50 -5.12
CA GLY A 81 -22.52 -6.89 -6.07
C GLY A 81 -21.81 -6.35 -7.32
N PRO A 82 -22.52 -6.16 -8.44
CA PRO A 82 -21.96 -5.61 -9.67
C PRO A 82 -21.65 -4.13 -9.54
N GLY A 83 -20.71 -3.64 -10.33
CA GLY A 83 -20.40 -2.22 -10.46
C GLY A 83 -19.85 -1.54 -9.19
N ILE A 84 -19.41 -2.29 -8.17
CA ILE A 84 -18.90 -1.74 -6.92
C ILE A 84 -17.38 -1.60 -6.99
N PHE A 85 -16.89 -0.40 -6.67
CA PHE A 85 -15.48 -0.07 -6.52
C PHE A 85 -15.15 0.08 -5.04
N VAL A 86 -14.21 -0.71 -4.54
CA VAL A 86 -13.72 -0.59 -3.15
C VAL A 86 -12.41 0.18 -3.08
N SER A 87 -12.13 0.78 -1.93
CA SER A 87 -10.87 1.49 -1.70
C SER A 87 -9.66 0.56 -1.89
N PRO A 88 -8.64 0.96 -2.67
CA PRO A 88 -7.40 0.19 -2.81
C PRO A 88 -6.46 0.34 -1.61
N ALA A 89 -6.71 1.29 -0.69
CA ALA A 89 -5.83 1.62 0.43
C ALA A 89 -6.61 2.02 1.67
N ASP A 90 -5.99 1.83 2.85
CA ASP A 90 -6.44 2.46 4.10
C ASP A 90 -5.89 3.88 4.15
N GLY A 91 -6.72 4.85 4.50
CA GLY A 91 -6.23 6.21 4.65
C GLY A 91 -7.33 7.26 4.63
N ARG A 92 -6.92 8.49 4.30
CA ARG A 92 -7.81 9.63 4.15
C ARG A 92 -7.82 10.09 2.70
N VAL A 93 -9.00 10.31 2.14
CA VAL A 93 -9.16 10.94 0.83
C VAL A 93 -8.68 12.38 0.91
N VAL A 94 -7.63 12.71 0.18
CA VAL A 94 -7.01 14.06 0.22
C VAL A 94 -7.31 14.88 -1.02
N GLU A 95 -7.65 14.23 -2.12
CA GLU A 95 -7.98 14.91 -3.37
C GLU A 95 -8.94 14.06 -4.22
N ILE A 96 -9.90 14.72 -4.86
CA ILE A 96 -10.73 14.16 -5.94
C ILE A 96 -10.69 15.18 -7.07
N ARG A 97 -10.28 14.73 -8.26
CA ARG A 97 -10.27 15.60 -9.44
C ARG A 97 -10.44 14.80 -10.73
N THR A 98 -10.89 15.48 -11.78
CA THR A 98 -10.82 14.94 -13.14
C THR A 98 -9.46 15.24 -13.73
N GLU A 99 -8.85 14.24 -14.37
CA GLU A 99 -7.61 14.40 -15.14
C GLU A 99 -7.68 13.54 -16.40
N GLU A 100 -6.79 13.82 -17.36
CA GLU A 100 -6.62 12.97 -18.52
C GLU A 100 -5.58 11.88 -18.26
N GLU A 101 -5.91 10.65 -18.61
CA GLU A 101 -5.01 9.50 -18.59
C GLU A 101 -5.08 8.82 -19.96
N ALA A 102 -3.92 8.76 -20.64
CA ALA A 102 -3.80 8.21 -21.99
C ALA A 102 -4.80 8.83 -23.02
N GLY A 103 -5.12 10.13 -22.88
CA GLY A 103 -6.06 10.85 -23.77
C GLY A 103 -7.53 10.64 -23.44
N HIS A 104 -7.85 10.01 -22.32
CA HIS A 104 -9.21 9.78 -21.85
C HIS A 104 -9.46 10.46 -20.49
N PRO A 105 -10.62 11.12 -20.29
CA PRO A 105 -10.95 11.71 -19.00
C PRO A 105 -11.15 10.62 -17.95
N ARG A 106 -10.62 10.85 -16.75
CA ARG A 106 -10.74 9.95 -15.60
C ARG A 106 -11.03 10.75 -14.33
N GLN A 107 -11.77 10.18 -13.42
CA GLN A 107 -11.90 10.70 -12.06
C GLN A 107 -10.79 10.08 -11.20
N ARG A 108 -9.90 10.90 -10.68
CA ARG A 108 -8.85 10.47 -9.75
C ARG A 108 -9.27 10.72 -8.31
N ILE A 109 -9.17 9.68 -7.50
CA ILE A 109 -9.32 9.72 -6.05
C ILE A 109 -7.94 9.43 -5.44
N SER A 110 -7.45 10.33 -4.60
CA SER A 110 -6.14 10.23 -3.95
C SER A 110 -6.30 9.94 -2.46
N ILE A 111 -5.69 8.85 -1.99
CA ILE A 111 -5.80 8.35 -0.63
C ILE A 111 -4.43 8.43 0.03
N PHE A 112 -4.28 9.29 1.02
CA PHE A 112 -3.07 9.43 1.82
C PHE A 112 -3.08 8.39 2.96
N MET A 113 -1.98 7.66 3.09
CA MET A 113 -1.77 6.63 4.08
C MET A 113 -0.77 7.12 5.13
N SER A 114 -1.24 7.42 6.34
CA SER A 114 -0.36 7.74 7.46
C SER A 114 0.39 6.49 7.96
N PRO A 115 1.55 6.61 8.65
CA PRO A 115 2.29 5.46 9.17
C PRO A 115 1.49 4.53 10.09
N LEU A 116 0.36 5.01 10.65
CA LEU A 116 -0.51 4.21 11.52
C LEU A 116 -1.61 3.46 10.76
N ASN A 117 -1.79 3.71 9.46
CA ASN A 117 -2.74 2.97 8.64
C ASN A 117 -2.21 1.57 8.27
N VAL A 118 -3.08 0.71 7.75
CA VAL A 118 -2.68 -0.53 7.09
C VAL A 118 -2.09 -0.20 5.74
N HIS A 119 -0.91 -0.73 5.44
CA HIS A 119 -0.17 -0.40 4.22
C HIS A 119 -0.30 -1.45 3.11
N VAL A 120 -1.06 -2.52 3.34
CA VAL A 120 -1.42 -3.50 2.30
C VAL A 120 -2.45 -2.89 1.37
N ASN A 121 -2.12 -2.86 0.08
CA ASN A 121 -3.02 -2.40 -0.97
C ASN A 121 -3.82 -3.57 -1.54
N ARG A 122 -5.06 -3.27 -1.92
CA ARG A 122 -6.01 -4.27 -2.42
C ARG A 122 -6.60 -3.85 -3.76
N SER A 123 -7.02 -4.84 -4.55
CA SER A 123 -7.68 -4.57 -5.82
C SER A 123 -9.03 -3.87 -5.60
N PRO A 124 -9.32 -2.77 -6.31
CA PRO A 124 -10.59 -2.06 -6.18
C PRO A 124 -11.76 -2.81 -6.83
N VAL A 125 -11.49 -3.62 -7.83
CA VAL A 125 -12.46 -4.43 -8.58
C VAL A 125 -11.90 -5.81 -8.86
N ALA A 126 -12.72 -6.75 -9.32
CA ALA A 126 -12.25 -7.98 -9.95
C ALA A 126 -11.82 -7.68 -11.39
N GLY A 127 -10.75 -8.36 -11.86
CA GLY A 127 -10.24 -8.15 -13.21
C GLY A 127 -8.91 -8.84 -13.43
N SER A 128 -8.26 -8.56 -14.55
CA SER A 128 -6.91 -9.01 -14.87
C SER A 128 -5.91 -7.85 -14.87
N ILE A 129 -4.69 -8.11 -14.41
CA ILE A 129 -3.60 -7.14 -14.48
C ILE A 129 -3.14 -7.05 -15.95
N GLU A 130 -3.49 -5.97 -16.63
CA GLU A 130 -3.12 -5.77 -18.03
C GLU A 130 -1.71 -5.22 -18.17
N LYS A 131 -1.32 -4.30 -17.29
CA LYS A 131 -0.05 -3.59 -17.37
C LYS A 131 0.50 -3.25 -15.99
N VAL A 132 1.81 -3.29 -15.86
CA VAL A 132 2.54 -2.81 -14.67
C VAL A 132 3.69 -1.95 -15.13
N VAL A 133 3.74 -0.70 -14.67
CA VAL A 133 4.79 0.27 -15.00
C VAL A 133 5.40 0.83 -13.73
N TYR A 134 6.65 0.51 -13.50
CA TYR A 134 7.41 1.07 -12.38
C TYR A 134 8.25 2.26 -12.85
N ARG A 135 8.12 3.39 -12.17
CA ARG A 135 8.89 4.60 -12.41
C ARG A 135 9.71 4.96 -11.17
N LYS A 136 11.02 5.01 -11.32
CA LYS A 136 11.90 5.60 -10.31
C LYS A 136 11.62 7.09 -10.20
N GLY A 137 11.73 7.64 -8.98
CA GLY A 137 11.47 9.05 -8.74
C GLY A 137 12.07 9.54 -7.43
N SER A 138 11.68 10.75 -7.03
CA SER A 138 12.05 11.36 -5.75
C SER A 138 11.17 10.82 -4.61
N PHE A 139 11.44 11.28 -3.39
CA PHE A 139 10.70 10.93 -2.18
C PHE A 139 10.21 12.20 -1.47
N ARG A 140 9.30 12.94 -2.12
CA ARG A 140 8.63 14.10 -1.53
C ARG A 140 7.49 13.66 -0.62
N MET A 141 6.96 14.59 0.18
CA MET A 141 5.79 14.31 1.02
C MET A 141 4.62 13.84 0.13
N ALA A 142 4.10 12.63 0.43
CA ALA A 142 3.04 12.02 -0.39
C ALA A 142 1.72 12.83 -0.40
N SER A 143 1.55 13.75 0.55
CA SER A 143 0.44 14.69 0.60
C SER A 143 0.56 15.86 -0.40
N GLU A 144 1.75 16.07 -0.98
CA GLU A 144 1.94 17.15 -1.97
C GLU A 144 1.37 16.76 -3.34
N PRO A 145 0.72 17.69 -4.08
CA PRO A 145 0.20 17.41 -5.43
C PRO A 145 1.27 16.91 -6.41
N ARG A 146 2.51 17.43 -6.29
CA ARG A 146 3.65 17.05 -7.15
C ARG A 146 4.15 15.62 -6.91
N ALA A 147 3.82 15.02 -5.77
CA ALA A 147 4.25 13.64 -5.45
C ALA A 147 3.78 12.61 -6.49
N SER A 148 2.62 12.79 -7.10
CA SER A 148 2.10 11.90 -8.16
C SER A 148 2.98 11.89 -9.41
N VAL A 149 3.69 12.99 -9.69
CA VAL A 149 4.51 13.14 -10.90
C VAL A 149 5.98 12.85 -10.63
N GLU A 150 6.51 13.29 -9.49
CA GLU A 150 7.94 13.29 -9.19
C GLU A 150 8.40 12.08 -8.37
N ASN A 151 7.52 11.50 -7.55
CA ASN A 151 7.90 10.41 -6.65
C ASN A 151 7.99 9.06 -7.36
N GLU A 152 8.73 8.15 -6.73
CA GLU A 152 8.76 6.74 -7.10
C GLU A 152 7.32 6.20 -7.10
N CYS A 153 6.93 5.57 -8.20
CA CYS A 153 5.56 5.17 -8.45
C CYS A 153 5.51 3.81 -9.15
N ASN A 154 4.62 2.95 -8.71
CA ASN A 154 4.21 1.75 -9.41
C ASN A 154 2.76 1.93 -9.89
N THR A 155 2.55 1.94 -11.19
CA THR A 155 1.24 2.01 -11.82
C THR A 155 0.86 0.65 -12.32
N PHE A 156 -0.31 0.16 -11.97
CA PHE A 156 -0.88 -1.03 -12.58
C PHE A 156 -2.27 -0.73 -13.13
N ILE A 157 -2.58 -1.38 -14.23
CA ILE A 157 -3.85 -1.25 -14.95
C ILE A 157 -4.60 -2.56 -14.80
N LEU A 158 -5.86 -2.44 -14.41
CA LEU A 158 -6.81 -3.54 -14.32
C LEU A 158 -7.77 -3.46 -15.49
N ASP A 159 -7.85 -4.52 -16.28
CA ASP A 159 -8.94 -4.76 -17.20
C ASP A 159 -10.06 -5.50 -16.47
N SER A 160 -11.25 -4.89 -16.39
CA SER A 160 -12.39 -5.39 -15.66
C SER A 160 -13.69 -5.24 -16.44
N GLU A 161 -14.74 -5.95 -16.03
CA GLU A 161 -16.10 -5.80 -16.59
C GLU A 161 -16.62 -4.36 -16.42
N ASP A 162 -16.14 -3.64 -15.41
CA ASP A 162 -16.49 -2.26 -15.12
C ASP A 162 -15.58 -1.25 -15.87
N GLY A 163 -14.77 -1.74 -16.82
CA GLY A 163 -13.81 -0.98 -17.62
C GLY A 163 -12.40 -0.97 -17.06
N GLU A 164 -11.53 -0.22 -17.72
CA GLU A 164 -10.12 -0.07 -17.35
C GLU A 164 -9.98 0.81 -16.11
N ILE A 165 -9.27 0.31 -15.10
CA ILE A 165 -9.00 1.01 -13.85
C ILE A 165 -7.48 1.16 -13.69
N VAL A 166 -7.02 2.38 -13.44
CA VAL A 166 -5.61 2.66 -13.18
C VAL A 166 -5.39 2.87 -11.69
N VAL A 167 -4.43 2.17 -11.11
CA VAL A 167 -4.04 2.36 -9.71
C VAL A 167 -2.56 2.69 -9.64
N ARG A 168 -2.23 3.77 -8.94
CA ARG A 168 -0.87 4.24 -8.74
C ARG A 168 -0.48 4.14 -7.27
N GLN A 169 0.52 3.34 -6.98
CA GLN A 169 1.16 3.26 -5.68
C GLN A 169 2.32 4.28 -5.66
N ILE A 170 2.24 5.29 -4.82
CA ILE A 170 3.16 6.43 -4.80
C ILE A 170 3.90 6.43 -3.47
N ALA A 171 5.23 6.36 -3.53
CA ALA A 171 6.08 6.44 -2.34
C ALA A 171 6.09 7.86 -1.76
N GLY A 172 6.21 7.96 -0.43
CA GLY A 172 6.41 9.23 0.28
C GLY A 172 7.83 9.38 0.83
N VAL A 173 8.08 10.40 1.67
CA VAL A 173 9.40 10.74 2.22
C VAL A 173 10.08 9.59 2.95
N LEU A 174 9.33 8.85 3.74
CA LEU A 174 9.82 7.69 4.50
C LEU A 174 9.71 6.39 3.71
N ALA A 175 8.86 6.36 2.68
CA ALA A 175 8.62 5.19 1.84
C ALA A 175 9.76 5.05 0.84
N ARG A 176 10.60 4.05 1.03
CA ARG A 176 11.68 3.74 0.09
C ARG A 176 11.46 2.44 -0.66
N ARG A 177 10.25 1.84 -0.59
CA ARG A 177 9.99 0.58 -1.28
C ARG A 177 8.51 0.36 -1.51
N ILE A 178 8.16 0.22 -2.79
CA ILE A 178 6.88 -0.29 -3.25
C ILE A 178 7.06 -1.78 -3.53
N VAL A 179 6.17 -2.61 -2.98
CA VAL A 179 6.14 -4.05 -3.23
C VAL A 179 4.84 -4.36 -3.94
N PHE A 180 4.93 -4.96 -5.12
CA PHE A 180 3.80 -5.44 -5.88
C PHE A 180 3.90 -6.95 -6.01
N TRP A 181 2.80 -7.68 -5.73
CA TRP A 181 2.81 -9.14 -5.62
C TRP A 181 2.23 -9.85 -6.84
N LYS A 182 1.75 -9.08 -7.82
CA LYS A 182 1.06 -9.58 -9.01
C LYS A 182 1.90 -9.38 -10.27
N ASN A 183 1.62 -10.21 -11.28
CA ASN A 183 2.20 -10.11 -12.61
C ASN A 183 1.17 -9.66 -13.63
N VAL A 184 1.63 -9.20 -14.79
CA VAL A 184 0.77 -9.02 -15.95
C VAL A 184 0.15 -10.35 -16.33
N GLY A 185 -1.16 -10.37 -16.56
CA GLY A 185 -1.96 -11.57 -16.85
C GLY A 185 -2.58 -12.23 -15.61
N ASP A 186 -2.15 -11.89 -14.39
CA ASP A 186 -2.78 -12.42 -13.17
C ASP A 186 -4.22 -11.90 -13.03
N ARG A 187 -5.15 -12.80 -12.70
CA ARG A 187 -6.51 -12.43 -12.28
C ARG A 187 -6.52 -12.09 -10.80
N VAL A 188 -7.28 -11.09 -10.46
CA VAL A 188 -7.48 -10.64 -9.07
C VAL A 188 -8.96 -10.47 -8.77
N GLU A 189 -9.33 -10.82 -7.56
CA GLU A 189 -10.66 -10.58 -7.03
C GLU A 189 -10.76 -9.18 -6.42
N ARG A 190 -11.98 -8.63 -6.32
CA ARG A 190 -12.23 -7.40 -5.57
C ARG A 190 -11.77 -7.56 -4.12
N GLY A 191 -11.00 -6.60 -3.60
CA GLY A 191 -10.46 -6.64 -2.25
C GLY A 191 -9.26 -7.57 -2.06
N GLU A 192 -8.81 -8.27 -3.11
CA GLU A 192 -7.62 -9.11 -3.05
C GLU A 192 -6.35 -8.29 -2.84
N ARG A 193 -5.41 -8.83 -2.08
CA ARG A 193 -4.10 -8.23 -1.79
C ARG A 193 -3.25 -8.15 -3.05
N VAL A 194 -2.81 -6.96 -3.43
CA VAL A 194 -2.01 -6.75 -4.65
C VAL A 194 -0.60 -6.24 -4.37
N GLY A 195 -0.37 -5.67 -3.21
CA GLY A 195 0.94 -5.13 -2.86
C GLY A 195 0.95 -4.38 -1.54
N MET A 196 2.05 -3.68 -1.28
CA MET A 196 2.21 -2.84 -0.09
C MET A 196 3.21 -1.71 -0.39
N ILE A 197 3.03 -0.56 0.27
CA ILE A 197 3.98 0.55 0.23
C ILE A 197 4.54 0.72 1.65
N LYS A 198 5.88 0.68 1.81
CA LYS A 198 6.50 0.76 3.14
C LYS A 198 6.74 2.21 3.53
N PHE A 199 6.12 2.66 4.64
CA PHE A 199 6.28 3.95 5.34
C PHE A 199 5.81 5.22 4.59
N GLY A 200 4.62 5.72 4.95
CA GLY A 200 4.05 7.00 4.52
C GLY A 200 3.91 7.13 3.00
N SER A 201 2.71 7.02 2.49
CA SER A 201 2.48 6.82 1.07
C SER A 201 1.13 7.37 0.62
N ARG A 202 0.90 7.32 -0.66
CA ARG A 202 -0.37 7.67 -1.29
C ARG A 202 -0.74 6.62 -2.33
N VAL A 203 -2.02 6.35 -2.45
CA VAL A 203 -2.55 5.56 -3.55
C VAL A 203 -3.55 6.42 -4.31
N ASP A 204 -3.34 6.53 -5.63
CA ASP A 204 -4.31 7.14 -6.53
C ASP A 204 -5.04 6.03 -7.27
N ILE A 205 -6.37 6.14 -7.35
CA ILE A 205 -7.19 5.32 -8.22
C ILE A 205 -7.86 6.24 -9.24
N LEU A 206 -7.80 5.85 -10.50
CA LEU A 206 -8.43 6.53 -11.61
C LEU A 206 -9.52 5.63 -12.16
N VAL A 207 -10.75 6.13 -12.12
CA VAL A 207 -11.94 5.44 -12.61
C VAL A 207 -12.56 6.20 -13.77
N LEU A 208 -13.43 5.53 -14.51
CA LEU A 208 -14.18 6.15 -15.61
C LEU A 208 -15.08 7.28 -15.11
N PRO A 209 -15.40 8.29 -15.94
CA PRO A 209 -16.28 9.40 -15.57
C PRO A 209 -17.68 8.98 -15.16
N GLU A 210 -18.16 7.83 -15.67
CA GLU A 210 -19.50 7.28 -15.41
C GLU A 210 -19.64 6.67 -14.00
N VAL A 211 -18.53 6.49 -13.30
CA VAL A 211 -18.56 5.99 -11.91
C VAL A 211 -19.08 7.08 -10.99
N THR A 212 -20.19 6.80 -10.32
CA THR A 212 -20.73 7.67 -9.27
C THR A 212 -19.93 7.49 -8.00
N LEU A 213 -19.20 8.53 -7.56
CA LEU A 213 -18.37 8.47 -6.36
C LEU A 213 -19.24 8.49 -5.09
N SER A 214 -18.87 7.64 -4.13
CA SER A 214 -19.53 7.51 -2.82
C SER A 214 -18.72 8.12 -1.68
N VAL A 215 -17.58 8.75 -2.00
CA VAL A 215 -16.66 9.37 -1.02
C VAL A 215 -16.38 10.83 -1.38
N LYS A 216 -15.98 11.61 -0.40
CA LYS A 216 -15.56 13.01 -0.54
C LYS A 216 -14.19 13.26 0.10
N VAL A 217 -13.57 14.37 -0.23
CA VAL A 217 -12.30 14.80 0.39
C VAL A 217 -12.51 14.93 1.90
N GLY A 218 -11.60 14.33 2.67
CA GLY A 218 -11.64 14.25 4.11
C GLY A 218 -12.10 12.92 4.68
N ASP A 219 -12.80 12.08 3.90
CA ASP A 219 -13.30 10.79 4.35
C ASP A 219 -12.16 9.81 4.67
N HIS A 220 -12.37 8.99 5.70
CA HIS A 220 -11.50 7.87 6.02
C HIS A 220 -12.01 6.60 5.34
N VAL A 221 -11.12 5.91 4.64
CA VAL A 221 -11.44 4.70 3.88
C VAL A 221 -10.57 3.53 4.32
N LYS A 222 -11.09 2.31 4.11
CA LYS A 222 -10.41 1.03 4.42
C LYS A 222 -10.30 0.20 3.15
N ALA A 223 -9.08 -0.26 2.85
CA ALA A 223 -8.78 -1.11 1.70
C ALA A 223 -9.68 -2.35 1.65
N GLY A 224 -10.28 -2.62 0.50
CA GLY A 224 -11.13 -3.78 0.29
C GLY A 224 -12.51 -3.74 0.95
N SER A 225 -12.82 -2.72 1.78
CA SER A 225 -14.09 -2.68 2.53
C SER A 225 -14.92 -1.43 2.23
N THR A 226 -14.29 -0.26 2.14
CA THR A 226 -15.05 0.98 1.89
C THR A 226 -15.40 1.08 0.41
N ILE A 227 -16.68 1.23 0.10
CA ILE A 227 -17.15 1.53 -1.26
C ILE A 227 -16.77 2.97 -1.58
N ILE A 228 -16.00 3.19 -2.64
CA ILE A 228 -15.57 4.52 -3.09
C ILE A 228 -16.37 5.02 -4.28
N GLY A 229 -17.06 4.12 -4.98
CA GLY A 229 -17.94 4.46 -6.09
C GLY A 229 -18.70 3.26 -6.60
N THR A 230 -19.69 3.55 -7.46
CA THR A 230 -20.51 2.54 -8.13
C THR A 230 -20.71 2.92 -9.59
N ARG A 231 -20.75 1.92 -10.47
CA ARG A 231 -21.17 2.04 -11.88
C ARG A 231 -22.51 1.29 -12.06
N ARG A 232 -23.48 1.96 -12.64
CA ARG A 232 -24.80 1.37 -13.01
C ARG A 232 -24.80 0.90 -14.44
#